data_cace1b20e27166f843ea2e1b0952e045
#
_entry.id   cace1b20e27166f843ea2e1b0952e045
#
_cell.length_a   1.000
_cell.length_b   1.000
_cell.length_c   1.000
_cell.angle_alpha   90.00
_cell.angle_beta   90.00
_cell.angle_gamma   90.00
#
_symmetry.space_group_name_H-M   'P 1'
#
loop_
_entity.id
_entity.type
_entity.pdbx_description
1 polymer ?
#
loop_
_entity_poly.entity_id
_entity_poly.type
_entity_poly.pdbx_seq_one_letter_code
_entity_poly.pdbx_strand_id
1 'polypeptide(L)'
;MSHTAHRTAIKWFIHFPPALFRAGIRASPGPGGQGGVSHFNRGKSSMNSGTHLVSSNTLVDVAYHNIRKDIIEEYLPAGQKINLSDLCTRYGVSPTPIKQALNRLMAEGLVENIPRKGCRVRPFNWSELNEIFELRLIMEVSFAPQATVAVQNTPQLQKRFEDNLQKNMELVQYYGTAEEYFETYEIDQQFHELVILASGNRTAIRVYKNLNSHSYATYLFGKQPRIQTINGILEHRAIYESMKAGNVDQVRHLLNSHLENAQKKISLSLKLQQNSGQP
;
A
#
# COMPACT_ATOMS: atom_id res chain seq x y z
N MET A 1 5.46 -28.64 -16.33
CA MET A 1 4.18 -27.94 -16.53
C MET A 1 4.24 -26.44 -16.22
N SER A 2 5.45 -25.80 -16.25
CA SER A 2 5.63 -24.37 -15.87
C SER A 2 5.67 -23.40 -17.06
N HIS A 3 5.60 -23.87 -18.30
CA HIS A 3 5.71 -23.01 -19.50
C HIS A 3 4.39 -22.38 -19.96
N THR A 4 3.24 -22.87 -19.52
CA THR A 4 1.93 -22.39 -20.02
C THR A 4 1.45 -21.14 -19.30
N ALA A 5 1.74 -20.97 -18.01
CA ALA A 5 1.37 -19.79 -17.23
C ALA A 5 2.14 -18.53 -17.68
N HIS A 6 3.42 -18.70 -18.03
CA HIS A 6 4.25 -17.60 -18.54
C HIS A 6 3.82 -17.09 -19.92
N ARG A 7 3.31 -18.00 -20.78
CA ARG A 7 2.81 -17.59 -22.12
C ARG A 7 1.48 -16.85 -22.09
N THR A 8 0.63 -17.09 -21.09
CA THR A 8 -0.64 -16.40 -20.92
C THR A 8 -0.43 -14.96 -20.41
N ALA A 9 0.53 -14.73 -19.51
CA ALA A 9 0.88 -13.42 -19.03
C ALA A 9 1.43 -12.51 -20.15
N ILE A 10 2.27 -13.06 -21.04
CA ILE A 10 2.86 -12.29 -22.16
C ILE A 10 1.80 -11.90 -23.21
N LYS A 11 0.76 -12.72 -23.42
CA LYS A 11 -0.32 -12.36 -24.37
C LYS A 11 -1.19 -11.20 -23.91
N TRP A 12 -1.28 -10.92 -22.62
CA TRP A 12 -2.03 -9.78 -22.09
C TRP A 12 -1.32 -8.44 -22.28
N PHE A 13 0.02 -8.44 -22.27
CA PHE A 13 0.83 -7.23 -22.54
C PHE A 13 0.66 -6.69 -23.98
N ILE A 14 0.22 -7.54 -24.91
CA ILE A 14 0.09 -7.18 -26.35
C ILE A 14 -1.28 -6.56 -26.68
N HIS A 15 -2.26 -6.62 -25.76
CA HIS A 15 -3.63 -6.14 -26.02
C HIS A 15 -4.00 -4.84 -25.29
N PHE A 16 -3.04 -4.09 -24.75
CA PHE A 16 -3.28 -2.71 -24.30
C PHE A 16 -3.18 -1.78 -25.51
N PRO A 17 -4.20 -0.92 -25.78
CA PRO A 17 -4.16 0.00 -26.90
C PRO A 17 -3.00 0.99 -26.73
N PRO A 18 -2.24 1.31 -27.81
CA PRO A 18 -1.05 2.18 -27.75
C PRO A 18 -1.34 3.67 -27.50
N ALA A 19 -2.57 4.03 -27.14
CA ALA A 19 -2.99 5.42 -26.96
C ALA A 19 -2.49 6.12 -25.69
N LEU A 20 -1.90 5.41 -24.73
CA LEU A 20 -1.40 5.99 -23.48
C LEU A 20 0.12 6.28 -23.49
N PHE A 21 0.82 6.00 -24.58
CA PHE A 21 2.28 6.24 -24.69
C PHE A 21 2.67 7.62 -25.23
N ARG A 22 1.72 8.55 -25.45
CA ARG A 22 2.00 9.92 -25.93
C ARG A 22 1.35 10.99 -25.06
N ALA A 23 1.98 11.33 -23.94
CA ALA A 23 1.90 12.65 -23.32
C ALA A 23 3.29 12.94 -22.73
N GLY A 24 4.14 13.39 -23.41
CA GLY A 24 4.68 14.58 -23.98
C GLY A 24 5.22 15.48 -22.91
N ILE A 25 6.53 15.37 -22.63
CA ILE A 25 7.33 16.44 -22.02
C ILE A 25 7.10 17.72 -22.84
N ARG A 26 6.46 18.73 -22.24
CA ARG A 26 6.55 20.12 -22.71
C ARG A 26 7.10 20.99 -21.61
N ALA A 27 8.25 21.55 -21.91
CA ALA A 27 8.89 22.61 -21.15
C ALA A 27 8.03 23.88 -21.15
N SER A 28 8.01 24.57 -20.02
CA SER A 28 7.40 25.88 -19.83
C SER A 28 8.30 26.97 -20.37
N PRO A 29 7.80 28.00 -21.03
CA PRO A 29 8.49 29.29 -21.14
C PRO A 29 7.93 30.25 -20.11
N GLY A 30 8.82 31.05 -19.53
CA GLY A 30 8.60 32.05 -18.51
C GLY A 30 7.92 33.36 -18.98
N PRO A 31 7.81 34.39 -18.11
CA PRO A 31 6.73 35.37 -18.15
C PRO A 31 7.05 36.64 -18.92
N GLY A 32 6.01 37.25 -19.47
CA GLY A 32 6.06 38.61 -20.06
C GLY A 32 4.69 39.25 -20.08
N GLY A 33 4.50 40.21 -19.35
CA GLY A 33 4.06 41.57 -19.22
C GLY A 33 2.73 42.05 -19.80
N GLN A 34 2.04 42.79 -18.90
CA GLN A 34 1.27 44.05 -19.10
C GLN A 34 -0.17 44.02 -19.64
N GLY A 35 -1.08 44.45 -18.79
CA GLY A 35 -1.83 45.70 -18.97
C GLY A 35 -3.27 45.60 -19.43
N GLY A 36 -4.23 46.08 -18.67
CA GLY A 36 -5.54 46.47 -19.20
C GLY A 36 -6.70 46.41 -18.19
N VAL A 37 -7.08 47.57 -17.73
CA VAL A 37 -8.21 47.88 -16.84
C VAL A 37 -9.51 47.86 -17.62
N SER A 38 -10.64 47.32 -17.10
CA SER A 38 -11.88 48.07 -16.85
C SER A 38 -13.15 47.21 -16.80
N HIS A 39 -13.97 47.62 -15.86
CA HIS A 39 -15.45 47.69 -15.76
C HIS A 39 -16.30 46.51 -15.35
N PHE A 40 -16.83 46.70 -14.16
CA PHE A 40 -18.18 46.40 -13.63
C PHE A 40 -19.19 45.83 -14.62
N ASN A 41 -19.83 44.71 -14.26
CA ASN A 41 -21.29 44.64 -14.24
C ASN A 41 -21.81 43.64 -13.21
N ARG A 42 -22.85 44.04 -12.47
CA ARG A 42 -23.62 43.27 -11.51
C ARG A 42 -24.66 42.42 -12.27
N GLY A 43 -24.73 41.13 -11.95
CA GLY A 43 -25.84 40.27 -12.33
C GLY A 43 -26.05 39.19 -11.28
N LYS A 44 -27.21 39.22 -10.63
CA LYS A 44 -27.66 38.32 -9.56
C LYS A 44 -28.02 36.94 -10.09
N SER A 45 -27.91 35.95 -9.15
CA SER A 45 -28.74 34.76 -9.00
C SER A 45 -28.32 33.51 -9.80
N SER A 46 -27.85 32.45 -9.17
CA SER A 46 -28.68 31.40 -8.54
C SER A 46 -27.78 30.39 -7.84
N MET A 47 -28.19 29.99 -6.68
CA MET A 47 -27.63 28.91 -5.88
C MET A 47 -27.65 27.60 -6.67
N ASN A 48 -26.52 26.96 -6.80
CA ASN A 48 -26.45 25.52 -6.95
C ASN A 48 -25.35 25.01 -6.04
N SER A 49 -25.74 24.53 -4.86
CA SER A 49 -24.91 23.93 -3.83
C SER A 49 -24.45 22.56 -4.24
N GLY A 50 -23.43 22.48 -5.05
CA GLY A 50 -22.62 21.29 -5.23
C GLY A 50 -21.52 21.31 -4.17
N THR A 51 -21.80 20.77 -3.00
CA THR A 51 -20.77 20.55 -1.95
C THR A 51 -19.81 19.50 -2.44
N HIS A 52 -18.77 19.90 -3.17
CA HIS A 52 -17.53 19.16 -3.17
C HIS A 52 -17.00 19.20 -1.73
N LEU A 53 -17.17 18.10 -1.01
CA LEU A 53 -16.43 17.83 0.21
C LEU A 53 -14.95 17.72 -0.19
N VAL A 54 -14.28 18.86 -0.22
CA VAL A 54 -12.84 18.93 -0.07
C VAL A 54 -12.60 18.39 1.33
N SER A 55 -12.07 17.17 1.47
CA SER A 55 -11.65 16.62 2.75
C SER A 55 -10.55 17.58 3.25
N SER A 56 -10.90 18.48 4.17
CA SER A 56 -9.92 19.29 4.86
C SER A 56 -9.07 18.34 5.69
N ASN A 57 -7.86 18.04 5.24
CA ASN A 57 -6.91 17.27 6.03
C ASN A 57 -6.79 17.93 7.40
N THR A 58 -7.11 17.21 8.45
CA THR A 58 -6.95 17.72 9.82
C THR A 58 -5.45 17.88 10.13
N LEU A 59 -5.12 18.71 11.13
CA LEU A 59 -3.72 18.81 11.59
C LEU A 59 -3.16 17.45 12.04
N VAL A 60 -4.04 16.54 12.46
CA VAL A 60 -3.67 15.15 12.78
C VAL A 60 -3.27 14.39 11.54
N ASP A 61 -4.04 14.51 10.44
CA ASP A 61 -3.72 13.85 9.18
C ASP A 61 -2.41 14.40 8.59
N VAL A 62 -2.22 15.70 8.62
CA VAL A 62 -0.97 16.34 8.18
C VAL A 62 0.22 15.81 8.99
N ALA A 63 0.12 15.79 10.31
CA ALA A 63 1.17 15.26 11.18
C ALA A 63 1.43 13.78 10.92
N TYR A 64 0.37 12.98 10.75
CA TYR A 64 0.45 11.56 10.46
C TYR A 64 1.20 11.29 9.15
N HIS A 65 0.81 11.94 8.05
CA HIS A 65 1.44 11.76 6.75
C HIS A 65 2.91 12.21 6.76
N ASN A 66 3.22 13.34 7.40
CA ASN A 66 4.59 13.83 7.51
C ASN A 66 5.50 12.89 8.31
N ILE A 67 5.04 12.42 9.48
CA ILE A 67 5.83 11.48 10.30
C ILE A 67 6.01 10.17 9.56
N ARG A 68 4.95 9.63 8.94
CA ARG A 68 5.01 8.40 8.14
C ARG A 68 6.01 8.51 7.00
N LYS A 69 5.96 9.63 6.26
CA LYS A 69 6.91 9.93 5.18
C LYS A 69 8.34 9.95 5.70
N ASP A 70 8.60 10.67 6.80
CA ASP A 70 9.93 10.75 7.40
C ASP A 70 10.47 9.37 7.86
N ILE A 71 9.59 8.46 8.28
CA ILE A 71 9.97 7.07 8.60
C ILE A 71 10.34 6.31 7.32
N ILE A 72 9.53 6.41 6.28
CA ILE A 72 9.74 5.70 5.01
C ILE A 72 11.02 6.18 4.31
N GLU A 73 11.26 7.48 4.32
CA GLU A 73 12.44 8.11 3.71
C GLU A 73 13.68 8.07 4.63
N GLU A 74 13.59 7.39 5.77
CA GLU A 74 14.66 7.20 6.75
C GLU A 74 15.19 8.50 7.40
N TYR A 75 14.45 9.62 7.33
CA TYR A 75 14.73 10.81 8.14
C TYR A 75 14.49 10.55 9.64
N LEU A 76 13.56 9.64 9.94
CA LEU A 76 13.36 9.03 11.25
C LEU A 76 13.70 7.54 11.12
N PRO A 77 14.97 7.16 11.27
CA PRO A 77 15.39 5.79 11.03
C PRO A 77 14.85 4.79 12.08
N ALA A 78 14.82 3.53 11.70
CA ALA A 78 14.40 2.42 12.56
C ALA A 78 15.16 2.43 13.90
N GLY A 79 14.45 2.28 15.01
CA GLY A 79 14.98 2.31 16.37
C GLY A 79 15.20 3.71 16.95
N GLN A 80 15.09 4.78 16.15
CA GLN A 80 15.28 6.14 16.64
C GLN A 80 14.18 6.53 17.62
N LYS A 81 14.58 7.09 18.78
CA LYS A 81 13.66 7.69 19.72
C LYS A 81 13.04 8.95 19.13
N ILE A 82 11.72 9.06 19.23
CA ILE A 82 10.96 10.19 18.73
C ILE A 82 10.89 11.26 19.83
N ASN A 83 11.36 12.47 19.49
CA ASN A 83 11.23 13.66 20.33
C ASN A 83 10.00 14.44 19.89
N LEU A 84 9.02 14.58 20.78
CA LEU A 84 7.77 15.31 20.50
C LEU A 84 8.02 16.79 20.18
N SER A 85 8.95 17.44 20.88
CA SER A 85 9.26 18.86 20.68
C SER A 85 9.84 19.11 19.29
N ASP A 86 10.73 18.23 18.83
CA ASP A 86 11.37 18.33 17.50
C ASP A 86 10.33 18.18 16.38
N LEU A 87 9.37 17.25 16.53
CA LEU A 87 8.27 17.09 15.56
C LEU A 87 7.34 18.30 15.55
N CYS A 88 7.03 18.87 16.72
CA CYS A 88 6.22 20.09 16.81
C CYS A 88 6.90 21.26 16.06
N THR A 89 8.20 21.43 16.26
CA THR A 89 8.99 22.47 15.60
C THR A 89 9.07 22.20 14.09
N ARG A 90 9.36 20.97 13.71
CA ARG A 90 9.55 20.57 12.30
C ARG A 90 8.28 20.76 11.46
N TYR A 91 7.11 20.40 12.00
CA TYR A 91 5.85 20.44 11.25
C TYR A 91 4.99 21.66 11.55
N GLY A 92 5.39 22.51 12.46
CA GLY A 92 4.64 23.71 12.82
C GLY A 92 3.30 23.44 13.49
N VAL A 93 3.17 22.33 14.23
CA VAL A 93 1.92 21.89 14.87
C VAL A 93 2.10 21.71 16.37
N SER A 94 1.01 21.89 17.13
CA SER A 94 1.01 21.71 18.59
C SER A 94 1.22 20.22 18.99
N PRO A 95 1.57 19.95 20.26
CA PRO A 95 1.79 18.57 20.75
C PRO A 95 0.59 17.62 20.59
N THR A 96 -0.64 18.13 20.63
CA THR A 96 -1.86 17.30 20.60
C THR A 96 -2.02 16.55 19.29
N PRO A 97 -2.02 17.19 18.09
CA PRO A 97 -2.10 16.46 16.83
C PRO A 97 -0.91 15.53 16.60
N ILE A 98 0.30 15.89 17.05
CA ILE A 98 1.46 14.98 16.98
C ILE A 98 1.22 13.68 17.79
N LYS A 99 0.74 13.83 19.04
CA LYS A 99 0.43 12.64 19.86
C LYS A 99 -0.63 11.75 19.25
N GLN A 100 -1.68 12.35 18.66
CA GLN A 100 -2.74 11.59 17.99
C GLN A 100 -2.19 10.87 16.73
N ALA A 101 -1.36 11.54 15.95
CA ALA A 101 -0.69 10.93 14.79
C ALA A 101 0.24 9.78 15.21
N LEU A 102 1.04 9.96 16.28
CA LEU A 102 1.88 8.90 16.83
C LEU A 102 1.08 7.70 17.33
N ASN A 103 -0.07 7.93 17.98
CA ASN A 103 -0.95 6.84 18.41
C ASN A 103 -1.49 6.04 17.21
N ARG A 104 -1.82 6.70 16.10
CA ARG A 104 -2.22 6.04 14.86
C ARG A 104 -1.08 5.21 14.28
N LEU A 105 0.13 5.78 14.20
CA LEU A 105 1.33 5.06 13.74
C LEU A 105 1.70 3.88 14.65
N MET A 106 1.42 3.97 15.97
CA MET A 106 1.56 2.83 16.89
C MET A 106 0.56 1.72 16.59
N ALA A 107 -0.70 2.06 16.30
CA ALA A 107 -1.71 1.08 15.90
C ALA A 107 -1.35 0.37 14.58
N GLU A 108 -0.64 1.06 13.69
CA GLU A 108 -0.12 0.52 12.42
C GLU A 108 1.21 -0.22 12.57
N GLY A 109 1.81 -0.24 13.77
CA GLY A 109 3.08 -0.93 14.02
C GLY A 109 4.33 -0.22 13.48
N LEU A 110 4.24 1.05 13.08
CA LEU A 110 5.39 1.84 12.60
C LEU A 110 6.17 2.51 13.74
N VAL A 111 5.48 2.78 14.83
CA VAL A 111 6.02 3.37 16.05
C VAL A 111 5.69 2.44 17.22
N GLU A 112 6.56 2.35 18.20
CA GLU A 112 6.30 1.60 19.42
C GLU A 112 6.53 2.44 20.67
N ASN A 113 5.79 2.13 21.73
CA ASN A 113 5.94 2.79 23.02
C ASN A 113 7.06 2.12 23.82
N ILE A 114 7.96 2.93 24.37
CA ILE A 114 8.99 2.47 25.32
C ILE A 114 8.51 2.86 26.72
N PRO A 115 8.21 1.91 27.61
CA PRO A 115 7.72 2.21 28.95
C PRO A 115 8.60 3.25 29.66
N ARG A 116 7.99 4.33 30.14
CA ARG A 116 8.63 5.45 30.85
C ARG A 116 9.64 6.28 30.03
N LYS A 117 9.89 5.95 28.76
CA LYS A 117 10.89 6.60 27.91
C LYS A 117 10.31 7.29 26.65
N GLY A 118 8.98 7.23 26.45
CA GLY A 118 8.32 7.78 25.27
C GLY A 118 8.16 6.75 24.16
N CYS A 119 8.33 7.16 22.91
CA CYS A 119 8.17 6.27 21.75
C CYS A 119 9.39 6.33 20.82
N ARG A 120 9.50 5.32 19.97
CA ARG A 120 10.53 5.23 18.93
C ARG A 120 9.94 4.66 17.63
N VAL A 121 10.61 4.92 16.52
CA VAL A 121 10.37 4.17 15.29
C VAL A 121 10.65 2.70 15.56
N ARG A 122 9.72 1.83 15.18
CA ARG A 122 9.86 0.40 15.47
C ARG A 122 11.06 -0.15 14.69
N PRO A 123 12.00 -0.85 15.33
CA PRO A 123 13.08 -1.51 14.61
C PRO A 123 12.55 -2.72 13.83
N PHE A 124 13.17 -3.02 12.68
CA PHE A 124 12.86 -4.23 11.93
C PHE A 124 13.22 -5.49 12.73
N ASN A 125 12.33 -6.48 12.72
CA ASN A 125 12.51 -7.74 13.42
C ASN A 125 12.28 -8.93 12.49
N TRP A 126 13.35 -9.70 12.22
CA TRP A 126 13.31 -10.88 11.36
C TRP A 126 12.40 -12.00 11.90
N SER A 127 12.41 -12.24 13.21
CA SER A 127 11.56 -13.27 13.84
C SER A 127 10.10 -12.92 13.63
N GLU A 128 9.73 -11.68 13.92
CA GLU A 128 8.37 -11.19 13.76
C GLU A 128 7.88 -11.25 12.30
N LEU A 129 8.74 -10.90 11.32
CA LEU A 129 8.40 -11.03 9.91
C LEU A 129 8.05 -12.49 9.58
N ASN A 130 8.87 -13.44 10.03
CA ASN A 130 8.64 -14.86 9.78
C ASN A 130 7.33 -15.34 10.43
N GLU A 131 7.09 -14.95 11.68
CA GLU A 131 5.86 -15.29 12.42
C GLU A 131 4.60 -14.73 11.74
N ILE A 132 4.66 -13.50 11.22
CA ILE A 132 3.56 -12.90 10.44
C ILE A 132 3.30 -13.70 9.16
N PHE A 133 4.34 -14.07 8.40
CA PHE A 133 4.16 -14.85 7.18
C PHE A 133 3.64 -16.26 7.45
N GLU A 134 4.07 -16.89 8.53
CA GLU A 134 3.54 -18.19 8.98
C GLU A 134 2.04 -18.12 9.30
N LEU A 135 1.62 -17.09 10.06
CA LEU A 135 0.20 -16.89 10.37
C LEU A 135 -0.62 -16.56 9.14
N ARG A 136 -0.11 -15.73 8.23
CA ARG A 136 -0.74 -15.46 6.94
C ARG A 136 -0.96 -16.73 6.15
N LEU A 137 0.07 -17.56 6.02
CA LEU A 137 0.01 -18.82 5.31
C LEU A 137 -1.06 -19.75 5.88
N ILE A 138 -1.06 -19.95 7.20
CA ILE A 138 -2.05 -20.77 7.89
C ILE A 138 -3.47 -20.24 7.62
N MET A 139 -3.70 -18.94 7.77
CA MET A 139 -5.03 -18.37 7.62
C MET A 139 -5.50 -18.36 6.16
N GLU A 140 -4.68 -17.87 5.24
CA GLU A 140 -5.10 -17.69 3.84
C GLU A 140 -5.33 -19.04 3.15
N VAL A 141 -4.44 -20.02 3.35
CA VAL A 141 -4.59 -21.38 2.76
C VAL A 141 -5.76 -22.14 3.40
N SER A 142 -5.98 -21.99 4.72
CA SER A 142 -7.10 -22.65 5.40
C SER A 142 -8.46 -22.10 4.97
N PHE A 143 -8.56 -20.82 4.68
CA PHE A 143 -9.81 -20.17 4.24
C PHE A 143 -10.00 -20.18 2.71
N ALA A 144 -9.03 -20.67 1.94
CA ALA A 144 -9.12 -20.76 0.48
C ALA A 144 -10.40 -21.44 -0.04
N PRO A 145 -10.89 -22.58 0.55
CA PRO A 145 -12.11 -23.22 0.07
C PRO A 145 -13.33 -22.30 0.19
N GLN A 146 -13.54 -21.71 1.36
CA GLN A 146 -14.67 -20.83 1.61
C GLN A 146 -14.59 -19.55 0.75
N ALA A 147 -13.40 -18.98 0.61
CA ALA A 147 -13.15 -17.82 -0.24
C ALA A 147 -13.47 -18.12 -1.71
N THR A 148 -13.06 -19.30 -2.21
CA THR A 148 -13.33 -19.74 -3.58
C THR A 148 -14.83 -19.84 -3.83
N VAL A 149 -15.58 -20.53 -2.96
CA VAL A 149 -17.04 -20.65 -3.09
C VAL A 149 -17.72 -19.28 -3.04
N ALA A 150 -17.30 -18.39 -2.14
CA ALA A 150 -17.86 -17.04 -2.04
C ALA A 150 -17.60 -16.19 -3.29
N VAL A 151 -16.39 -16.25 -3.84
CA VAL A 151 -16.03 -15.52 -5.09
C VAL A 151 -16.86 -16.02 -6.26
N GLN A 152 -17.07 -17.32 -6.40
CA GLN A 152 -17.91 -17.87 -7.49
C GLN A 152 -19.36 -17.37 -7.42
N ASN A 153 -19.90 -17.20 -6.22
CA ASN A 153 -21.33 -16.95 -6.03
C ASN A 153 -21.68 -15.48 -5.72
N THR A 154 -20.70 -14.58 -5.61
CA THR A 154 -20.92 -13.19 -5.20
C THR A 154 -20.30 -12.19 -6.18
N PRO A 155 -21.07 -11.68 -7.18
CA PRO A 155 -20.55 -10.72 -8.17
C PRO A 155 -19.93 -9.45 -7.54
N GLN A 156 -20.50 -8.97 -6.41
CA GLN A 156 -19.96 -7.81 -5.70
C GLN A 156 -18.56 -8.09 -5.11
N LEU A 157 -18.30 -9.32 -4.71
CA LEU A 157 -17.00 -9.73 -4.21
C LEU A 157 -16.00 -9.86 -5.38
N GLN A 158 -16.42 -10.42 -6.52
CA GLN A 158 -15.60 -10.45 -7.74
C GLN A 158 -15.17 -9.04 -8.14
N LYS A 159 -16.12 -8.09 -8.19
CA LYS A 159 -15.82 -6.71 -8.50
C LYS A 159 -14.78 -6.10 -7.54
N ARG A 160 -14.86 -6.37 -6.25
CA ARG A 160 -13.87 -5.86 -5.28
C ARG A 160 -12.46 -6.38 -5.54
N PHE A 161 -12.30 -7.65 -5.91
CA PHE A 161 -11.00 -8.20 -6.32
C PHE A 161 -10.49 -7.56 -7.61
N GLU A 162 -11.36 -7.39 -8.60
CA GLU A 162 -11.04 -6.77 -9.89
C GLU A 162 -10.60 -5.31 -9.71
N ASP A 163 -11.37 -4.53 -8.95
CA ASP A 163 -11.06 -3.13 -8.64
C ASP A 163 -9.71 -3.01 -7.88
N ASN A 164 -9.44 -3.91 -6.93
CA ASN A 164 -8.17 -3.95 -6.20
C ASN A 164 -6.99 -4.24 -7.13
N LEU A 165 -7.10 -5.28 -7.96
CA LEU A 165 -6.05 -5.66 -8.90
C LEU A 165 -5.78 -4.57 -9.94
N GLN A 166 -6.83 -3.94 -10.44
CA GLN A 166 -6.73 -2.84 -11.40
C GLN A 166 -6.03 -1.64 -10.76
N LYS A 167 -6.51 -1.19 -9.59
CA LYS A 167 -5.94 -0.04 -8.89
C LYS A 167 -4.46 -0.26 -8.56
N ASN A 168 -4.09 -1.44 -8.07
CA ASN A 168 -2.70 -1.74 -7.75
C ASN A 168 -1.81 -1.75 -9.01
N MET A 169 -2.28 -2.30 -10.11
CA MET A 169 -1.55 -2.32 -11.38
C MET A 169 -1.38 -0.90 -11.97
N GLU A 170 -2.39 -0.04 -11.85
CA GLU A 170 -2.29 1.35 -12.27
C GLU A 170 -1.26 2.11 -11.43
N LEU A 171 -1.35 2.01 -10.11
CA LEU A 171 -0.48 2.74 -9.21
C LEU A 171 0.99 2.30 -9.33
N VAL A 172 1.28 1.00 -9.47
CA VAL A 172 2.65 0.49 -9.57
C VAL A 172 3.39 1.02 -10.80
N GLN A 173 2.69 1.44 -11.84
CA GLN A 173 3.32 1.98 -13.06
C GLN A 173 3.87 3.39 -12.84
N TYR A 174 3.29 4.17 -11.94
CA TYR A 174 3.53 5.61 -11.83
C TYR A 174 4.09 6.06 -10.48
N TYR A 175 4.14 5.20 -9.46
CA TYR A 175 4.63 5.66 -8.17
C TYR A 175 6.04 6.25 -8.25
N GLY A 176 6.23 7.43 -7.67
CA GLY A 176 7.50 8.15 -7.59
C GLY A 176 7.80 8.69 -6.20
N THR A 177 6.80 8.68 -5.33
CA THR A 177 6.90 9.15 -3.93
C THR A 177 6.82 7.99 -2.94
N ALA A 178 7.27 8.23 -1.71
CA ALA A 178 7.14 7.28 -0.61
C ALA A 178 5.69 6.94 -0.30
N GLU A 179 4.79 7.94 -0.38
CA GLU A 179 3.36 7.73 -0.12
C GLU A 179 2.70 6.84 -1.17
N GLU A 180 2.95 7.11 -2.46
CA GLU A 180 2.42 6.28 -3.55
C GLU A 180 2.98 4.85 -3.48
N TYR A 181 4.26 4.69 -3.15
CA TYR A 181 4.85 3.37 -2.92
C TYR A 181 4.15 2.64 -1.79
N PHE A 182 3.92 3.31 -0.66
CA PHE A 182 3.25 2.70 0.47
C PHE A 182 1.78 2.36 0.15
N GLU A 183 1.09 3.18 -0.65
CA GLU A 183 -0.26 2.88 -1.13
C GLU A 183 -0.31 1.57 -1.92
N THR A 184 0.73 1.22 -2.69
CA THR A 184 0.78 -0.08 -3.38
C THR A 184 0.75 -1.25 -2.39
N TYR A 185 1.42 -1.13 -1.25
CA TYR A 185 1.41 -2.15 -0.20
C TYR A 185 0.11 -2.18 0.59
N GLU A 186 -0.55 -1.05 0.79
CA GLU A 186 -1.90 -1.02 1.37
C GLU A 186 -2.92 -1.74 0.48
N ILE A 187 -2.82 -1.56 -0.83
CA ILE A 187 -3.69 -2.25 -1.80
C ILE A 187 -3.34 -3.75 -1.86
N ASP A 188 -2.06 -4.10 -1.78
CA ASP A 188 -1.59 -5.49 -1.66
C ASP A 188 -2.21 -6.16 -0.41
N GLN A 189 -2.11 -5.51 0.75
CA GLN A 189 -2.72 -5.97 2.00
C GLN A 189 -4.24 -6.15 1.87
N GLN A 190 -4.92 -5.23 1.20
CA GLN A 190 -6.36 -5.31 0.96
C GLN A 190 -6.75 -6.54 0.12
N PHE A 191 -5.90 -6.98 -0.83
CA PHE A 191 -6.14 -8.22 -1.57
C PHE A 191 -6.20 -9.42 -0.63
N HIS A 192 -5.24 -9.55 0.25
CA HIS A 192 -5.19 -10.65 1.22
C HIS A 192 -6.32 -10.57 2.26
N GLU A 193 -6.67 -9.35 2.68
CA GLU A 193 -7.85 -9.14 3.53
C GLU A 193 -9.16 -9.57 2.85
N LEU A 194 -9.28 -9.37 1.53
CA LEU A 194 -10.43 -9.85 0.76
C LEU A 194 -10.52 -11.37 0.75
N VAL A 195 -9.39 -12.08 0.69
CA VAL A 195 -9.36 -13.56 0.79
C VAL A 195 -9.95 -14.01 2.13
N ILE A 196 -9.51 -13.39 3.24
CA ILE A 196 -10.04 -13.73 4.57
C ILE A 196 -11.50 -13.29 4.72
N LEU A 197 -11.86 -12.11 4.23
CA LEU A 197 -13.24 -11.60 4.27
C LEU A 197 -14.20 -12.53 3.53
N ALA A 198 -13.78 -13.06 2.38
CA ALA A 198 -14.55 -13.99 1.57
C ALA A 198 -14.89 -15.30 2.31
N SER A 199 -14.10 -15.67 3.31
CA SER A 199 -14.42 -16.83 4.17
C SER A 199 -15.68 -16.64 5.02
N GLY A 200 -16.17 -15.39 5.20
CA GLY A 200 -17.29 -15.05 6.08
C GLY A 200 -16.95 -15.07 7.57
N ASN A 201 -15.72 -15.39 7.96
CA ASN A 201 -15.29 -15.46 9.35
C ASN A 201 -14.91 -14.06 9.88
N ARG A 202 -15.85 -13.40 10.58
CA ARG A 202 -15.66 -12.04 11.14
C ARG A 202 -14.52 -11.94 12.16
N THR A 203 -14.25 -13.01 12.89
CA THR A 203 -13.14 -13.02 13.86
C THR A 203 -11.82 -13.14 13.16
N ALA A 204 -11.73 -14.00 12.14
CA ALA A 204 -10.52 -14.16 11.34
C ALA A 204 -10.09 -12.85 10.67
N ILE A 205 -11.01 -12.10 10.06
CA ILE A 205 -10.66 -10.83 9.42
C ILE A 205 -10.13 -9.81 10.45
N ARG A 206 -10.70 -9.76 11.66
CA ARG A 206 -10.20 -8.88 12.72
C ARG A 206 -8.79 -9.28 13.19
N VAL A 207 -8.54 -10.57 13.37
CA VAL A 207 -7.20 -11.07 13.72
C VAL A 207 -6.21 -10.77 12.61
N TYR A 208 -6.56 -11.04 11.36
CA TYR A 208 -5.70 -10.81 10.19
C TYR A 208 -5.28 -9.34 10.04
N LYS A 209 -6.21 -8.42 10.20
CA LYS A 209 -5.91 -6.97 10.18
C LYS A 209 -4.92 -6.56 11.27
N ASN A 210 -5.00 -7.17 12.44
CA ASN A 210 -4.09 -6.87 13.55
C ASN A 210 -2.67 -7.45 13.36
N LEU A 211 -2.43 -8.28 12.34
CA LEU A 211 -1.07 -8.72 12.02
C LEU A 211 -0.19 -7.58 11.51
N ASN A 212 -0.78 -6.47 11.05
CA ASN A 212 -0.08 -5.31 10.50
C ASN A 212 0.99 -5.73 9.46
N SER A 213 0.65 -6.71 8.63
CA SER A 213 1.60 -7.38 7.72
C SER A 213 2.22 -6.44 6.68
N HIS A 214 1.65 -5.26 6.46
CA HIS A 214 2.19 -4.24 5.57
C HIS A 214 3.25 -3.34 6.23
N SER A 215 3.43 -3.40 7.55
CA SER A 215 4.39 -2.54 8.28
C SER A 215 5.83 -2.70 7.79
N TYR A 216 6.20 -3.89 7.29
CA TYR A 216 7.54 -4.12 6.72
C TYR A 216 7.81 -3.34 5.43
N ALA A 217 6.77 -2.87 4.73
CA ALA A 217 6.93 -2.10 3.49
C ALA A 217 7.75 -0.82 3.70
N THR A 218 7.70 -0.23 4.90
CA THR A 218 8.52 0.94 5.25
C THR A 218 10.01 0.70 5.13
N TYR A 219 10.47 -0.55 5.32
CA TYR A 219 11.87 -0.91 5.21
C TYR A 219 12.31 -1.26 3.79
N LEU A 220 11.36 -1.33 2.84
CA LEU A 220 11.61 -1.73 1.46
C LEU A 220 11.61 -0.56 0.47
N PHE A 221 11.20 0.64 0.88
CA PHE A 221 11.15 1.80 0.00
C PHE A 221 12.52 2.07 -0.63
N GLY A 222 12.53 2.26 -1.95
CA GLY A 222 13.76 2.45 -2.72
C GLY A 222 14.68 1.23 -2.85
N LYS A 223 14.33 0.09 -2.22
CA LYS A 223 15.18 -1.10 -2.10
C LYS A 223 14.71 -2.29 -2.93
N GLN A 224 13.48 -2.22 -3.42
CA GLN A 224 12.88 -3.29 -4.22
C GLN A 224 12.61 -2.81 -5.65
N PRO A 225 13.10 -3.53 -6.67
CA PRO A 225 12.78 -3.21 -8.05
C PRO A 225 11.26 -3.28 -8.31
N ARG A 226 10.72 -2.28 -9.01
CA ARG A 226 9.29 -2.20 -9.37
C ARG A 226 8.74 -3.47 -10.00
N ILE A 227 9.54 -4.16 -10.81
CA ILE A 227 9.15 -5.42 -11.44
C ILE A 227 8.75 -6.50 -10.42
N GLN A 228 9.32 -6.49 -9.21
CA GLN A 228 8.95 -7.45 -8.17
C GLN A 228 7.55 -7.18 -7.63
N THR A 229 7.14 -5.92 -7.50
CA THR A 229 5.77 -5.54 -7.13
C THR A 229 4.79 -5.94 -8.23
N ILE A 230 5.13 -5.68 -9.52
CA ILE A 230 4.32 -6.12 -10.66
C ILE A 230 4.12 -7.63 -10.65
N ASN A 231 5.18 -8.41 -10.42
CA ASN A 231 5.08 -9.87 -10.34
C ASN A 231 4.15 -10.33 -9.20
N GLY A 232 4.18 -9.66 -8.04
CA GLY A 232 3.22 -9.92 -6.95
C GLY A 232 1.77 -9.72 -7.37
N ILE A 233 1.48 -8.63 -8.09
CA ILE A 233 0.13 -8.34 -8.61
C ILE A 233 -0.32 -9.41 -9.64
N LEU A 234 0.59 -9.90 -10.47
CA LEU A 234 0.30 -10.99 -11.42
C LEU A 234 0.03 -12.32 -10.69
N GLU A 235 0.75 -12.59 -9.60
CA GLU A 235 0.47 -13.74 -8.73
C GLU A 235 -0.93 -13.60 -8.08
N HIS A 236 -1.31 -12.41 -7.59
CA HIS A 236 -2.65 -12.13 -7.06
C HIS A 236 -3.74 -12.37 -8.12
N ARG A 237 -3.51 -11.92 -9.36
CA ARG A 237 -4.44 -12.19 -10.46
C ARG A 237 -4.63 -13.68 -10.70
N ALA A 238 -3.56 -14.45 -10.70
CA ALA A 238 -3.64 -15.92 -10.88
C ALA A 238 -4.44 -16.59 -9.75
N ILE A 239 -4.28 -16.14 -8.50
CA ILE A 239 -5.07 -16.58 -7.35
C ILE A 239 -6.56 -16.28 -7.58
N TYR A 240 -6.89 -15.04 -7.94
CA TYR A 240 -8.27 -14.63 -8.18
C TYR A 240 -8.94 -15.41 -9.33
N GLU A 241 -8.26 -15.57 -10.47
CA GLU A 241 -8.80 -16.34 -11.59
C GLU A 241 -9.03 -17.81 -11.22
N SER A 242 -8.17 -18.40 -10.38
CA SER A 242 -8.36 -19.76 -9.87
C SER A 242 -9.56 -19.85 -8.90
N MET A 243 -9.82 -18.80 -8.10
CA MET A 243 -11.04 -18.71 -7.28
C MET A 243 -12.29 -18.65 -8.16
N LYS A 244 -12.30 -17.81 -9.21
CA LYS A 244 -13.42 -17.74 -10.16
C LYS A 244 -13.69 -19.07 -10.84
N ALA A 245 -12.64 -19.80 -11.19
CA ALA A 245 -12.74 -21.13 -11.79
C ALA A 245 -13.16 -22.23 -10.81
N GLY A 246 -13.21 -21.96 -9.49
CA GLY A 246 -13.57 -22.94 -8.48
C GLY A 246 -12.47 -23.96 -8.16
N ASN A 247 -11.24 -23.70 -8.58
CA ASN A 247 -10.12 -24.64 -8.38
C ASN A 247 -9.43 -24.40 -7.04
N VAL A 248 -9.99 -24.97 -5.97
CA VAL A 248 -9.52 -24.78 -4.59
C VAL A 248 -8.07 -25.24 -4.41
N ASP A 249 -7.67 -26.36 -4.99
CA ASP A 249 -6.31 -26.89 -4.83
C ASP A 249 -5.29 -25.95 -5.50
N GLN A 250 -5.63 -25.43 -6.67
CA GLN A 250 -4.79 -24.43 -7.33
C GLN A 250 -4.72 -23.12 -6.53
N VAL A 251 -5.81 -22.65 -5.92
CA VAL A 251 -5.83 -21.47 -5.04
C VAL A 251 -4.88 -21.67 -3.86
N ARG A 252 -4.97 -22.81 -3.17
CA ARG A 252 -4.07 -23.16 -2.06
C ARG A 252 -2.60 -23.15 -2.48
N HIS A 253 -2.30 -23.81 -3.61
CA HIS A 253 -0.94 -23.85 -4.15
C HIS A 253 -0.40 -22.45 -4.48
N LEU A 254 -1.21 -21.61 -5.15
CA LEU A 254 -0.81 -20.28 -5.55
C LEU A 254 -0.64 -19.34 -4.34
N LEU A 255 -1.51 -19.42 -3.33
CA LEU A 255 -1.37 -18.66 -2.08
C LEU A 255 -0.07 -19.04 -1.36
N ASN A 256 0.20 -20.35 -1.21
CA ASN A 256 1.44 -20.83 -0.59
C ASN A 256 2.67 -20.29 -1.33
N SER A 257 2.73 -20.49 -2.64
CA SER A 257 3.86 -20.06 -3.47
C SER A 257 4.05 -18.54 -3.44
N HIS A 258 2.95 -17.77 -3.48
CA HIS A 258 2.98 -16.31 -3.41
C HIS A 258 3.57 -15.83 -2.09
N LEU A 259 3.08 -16.34 -0.96
CA LEU A 259 3.57 -15.91 0.37
C LEU A 259 5.03 -16.29 0.60
N GLU A 260 5.45 -17.50 0.20
CA GLU A 260 6.86 -17.89 0.24
C GLU A 260 7.75 -17.00 -0.64
N ASN A 261 7.30 -16.68 -1.86
CA ASN A 261 8.01 -15.79 -2.77
C ASN A 261 8.14 -14.39 -2.18
N ALA A 262 7.06 -13.84 -1.61
CA ALA A 262 7.06 -12.53 -0.97
C ALA A 262 8.05 -12.49 0.20
N GLN A 263 8.02 -13.47 1.10
CA GLN A 263 8.95 -13.58 2.22
C GLN A 263 10.42 -13.66 1.77
N LYS A 264 10.72 -14.49 0.75
CA LYS A 264 12.07 -14.59 0.17
C LYS A 264 12.55 -13.28 -0.45
N LYS A 265 11.69 -12.59 -1.21
CA LYS A 265 12.00 -11.29 -1.84
C LYS A 265 12.32 -10.23 -0.80
N ILE A 266 11.50 -10.12 0.25
CA ILE A 266 11.72 -9.18 1.36
C ILE A 266 13.06 -9.50 2.05
N SER A 267 13.28 -10.77 2.39
CA SER A 267 14.50 -11.23 3.04
C SER A 267 15.75 -10.91 2.23
N LEU A 268 15.71 -11.11 0.92
CA LEU A 268 16.82 -10.81 0.02
C LEU A 268 17.07 -9.29 -0.05
N SER A 269 16.04 -8.48 -0.23
CA SER A 269 16.15 -7.02 -0.36
C SER A 269 16.76 -6.38 0.89
N LEU A 270 16.42 -6.88 2.07
CA LEU A 270 16.94 -6.35 3.34
C LEU A 270 18.36 -6.86 3.68
N LYS A 271 18.70 -8.12 3.33
CA LYS A 271 20.04 -8.68 3.57
C LYS A 271 21.11 -8.04 2.68
N LEU A 272 20.81 -7.72 1.43
CA LEU A 272 21.72 -7.06 0.52
C LEU A 272 22.20 -5.71 1.05
N GLN A 273 21.40 -5.03 1.89
CA GLN A 273 21.79 -3.76 2.50
C GLN A 273 22.70 -3.89 3.72
N GLN A 274 22.52 -4.93 4.53
CA GLN A 274 23.43 -5.16 5.65
C GLN A 274 24.86 -5.39 5.19
N ASN A 275 25.01 -5.94 3.98
CA ASN A 275 26.34 -6.19 3.37
C ASN A 275 26.90 -4.98 2.60
N SER A 276 26.07 -4.02 2.17
CA SER A 276 26.52 -2.82 1.44
C SER A 276 26.80 -1.62 2.36
N GLY A 277 26.47 -1.70 3.63
CA GLY A 277 26.64 -0.65 4.63
C GLY A 277 27.82 -0.84 5.61
N GLN A 278 28.74 -1.78 5.36
CA GLN A 278 30.03 -1.82 6.07
C GLN A 278 31.07 -1.07 5.25
N PRO A 279 31.72 -0.03 5.84
CA PRO A 279 32.84 0.68 5.22
C PRO A 279 34.08 -0.20 5.09
#